data_21c6f3b684d0006d379df4d861f81b45
#
_entry.id   21c6f3b684d0006d379df4d861f81b45
#
_cell.length_a   1.000
_cell.length_b   1.000
_cell.length_c   1.000
_cell.angle_alpha   90.00
_cell.angle_beta   90.00
_cell.angle_gamma   90.00
#
_symmetry.space_group_name_H-M   'P 1'
#
loop_
_entity.id
_entity.type
_entity.pdbx_description
1 polymer ?
#
loop_
_entity_poly.entity_id
_entity_poly.type
_entity_poly.pdbx_seq_one_letter_code
_entity_poly.pdbx_strand_id
1 'polypeptide(L)'
;MSNAVKTNKRILALDILRGVTIAGMIMVNNPGTWAHIYAPLRHAEWNGLTPTDLVFPVFMFIMGISTYISLKKYNFEFSHAAGIKILKRTILIFLIGMAIGWFSKFCYYWTSPTEGISFGTQLWESVWTFDRIRILGVMQRLALCYGATAIIALTMKHKNIPYLIATLLTGYFILLLCGNGFAYNDTNILSIVDRTILTPAHMYKDNGIDPEGLLSTIPAIAHVLLGFCVGRMMLEGGKANEDRESMLNSHLIKLFLVGTILTFSGFLLSYGCPINKKIWSPTFVLTTCGLASSFLALLIWIIDVKGYKKWSLFFESFGVNPLFMYVLGGVLSILFGSICFPWGESSISIHTFLYKILLMPIFGETGGSLAYALLFVGINWCIGYQLYKRKIYIKI
;
A
#
# COMPACT_ATOMS: atom_id res chain seq x y z
N MET A 1 -13.79 25.14 37.41
CA MET A 1 -13.06 25.14 36.12
C MET A 1 -12.63 23.72 35.82
N SER A 2 -13.42 22.98 35.05
CA SER A 2 -13.18 21.58 34.71
C SER A 2 -12.17 21.53 33.56
N ASN A 3 -10.98 21.04 33.82
CA ASN A 3 -9.98 20.69 32.81
C ASN A 3 -10.51 19.50 31.99
N ALA A 4 -11.22 19.79 30.91
CA ALA A 4 -11.54 18.79 29.90
C ALA A 4 -10.25 18.37 29.21
N VAL A 5 -9.64 17.30 29.70
CA VAL A 5 -8.56 16.57 29.03
C VAL A 5 -9.13 16.08 27.68
N LYS A 6 -8.85 16.81 26.61
CA LYS A 6 -9.05 16.38 25.22
C LYS A 6 -8.15 15.15 24.97
N THR A 7 -8.56 14.00 25.43
CA THR A 7 -7.97 12.73 24.98
C THR A 7 -8.39 12.52 23.52
N ASN A 8 -7.50 12.87 22.61
CA ASN A 8 -7.57 12.45 21.21
C ASN A 8 -7.44 10.90 21.22
N LYS A 9 -8.55 10.20 21.49
CA LYS A 9 -8.56 8.73 21.55
C LYS A 9 -8.22 8.19 20.19
N ARG A 10 -7.03 7.64 20.08
CA ARG A 10 -6.54 6.88 18.94
C ARG A 10 -7.58 5.81 18.58
N ILE A 11 -7.97 5.72 17.31
CA ILE A 11 -8.92 4.71 16.83
C ILE A 11 -8.13 3.41 16.66
N LEU A 12 -8.23 2.51 17.64
CA LEU A 12 -7.45 1.27 17.67
C LEU A 12 -7.75 0.39 16.46
N ALA A 13 -9.02 0.29 16.05
CA ALA A 13 -9.42 -0.46 14.85
C ALA A 13 -8.69 0.02 13.58
N LEU A 14 -8.43 1.33 13.44
CA LEU A 14 -7.69 1.87 12.29
C LEU A 14 -6.21 1.46 12.31
N ASP A 15 -5.58 1.45 13.48
CA ASP A 15 -4.19 1.01 13.62
C ASP A 15 -4.05 -0.48 13.35
N ILE A 16 -5.02 -1.28 13.82
CA ILE A 16 -5.06 -2.72 13.54
C ILE A 16 -5.27 -2.98 12.05
N LEU A 17 -6.21 -2.28 11.40
CA LEU A 17 -6.42 -2.42 9.95
C LEU A 17 -5.14 -2.07 9.17
N ARG A 18 -4.44 -1.02 9.58
CA ARG A 18 -3.14 -0.65 9.01
C ARG A 18 -2.10 -1.75 9.21
N GLY A 19 -2.06 -2.35 10.38
CA GLY A 19 -1.17 -3.48 10.69
C GLY A 19 -1.49 -4.73 9.88
N VAL A 20 -2.76 -5.06 9.69
CA VAL A 20 -3.23 -6.17 8.83
C VAL A 20 -2.75 -5.95 7.39
N THR A 21 -2.88 -4.73 6.86
CA THR A 21 -2.43 -4.43 5.49
C THR A 21 -0.91 -4.50 5.35
N ILE A 22 -0.14 -4.01 6.33
CA ILE A 22 1.34 -4.10 6.28
C ILE A 22 1.81 -5.55 6.39
N ALA A 23 1.29 -6.32 7.35
CA ALA A 23 1.63 -7.73 7.48
C ALA A 23 1.24 -8.51 6.19
N GLY A 24 0.07 -8.22 5.64
CA GLY A 24 -0.39 -8.75 4.36
C GLY A 24 0.55 -8.39 3.20
N MET A 25 0.98 -7.12 3.07
CA MET A 25 1.93 -6.71 2.03
C MET A 25 3.27 -7.43 2.16
N ILE A 26 3.80 -7.58 3.37
CA ILE A 26 5.04 -8.32 3.61
C ILE A 26 4.86 -9.78 3.21
N MET A 27 3.74 -10.40 3.56
CA MET A 27 3.46 -11.80 3.24
C MET A 27 3.36 -12.04 1.73
N VAL A 28 2.52 -11.28 1.02
CA VAL A 28 2.23 -11.52 -0.40
C VAL A 28 3.38 -11.12 -1.33
N ASN A 29 4.25 -10.20 -0.90
CA ASN A 29 5.41 -9.77 -1.68
C ASN A 29 6.66 -10.65 -1.44
N ASN A 30 6.62 -11.59 -0.49
CA ASN A 30 7.76 -12.43 -0.13
C ASN A 30 7.36 -13.91 -0.06
N PRO A 31 6.87 -14.52 -1.14
CA PRO A 31 6.67 -15.97 -1.20
C PRO A 31 8.02 -16.69 -1.22
N GLY A 32 8.06 -17.94 -0.79
CA GLY A 32 9.26 -18.77 -0.94
C GLY A 32 9.62 -19.01 -2.41
N THR A 33 8.63 -19.04 -3.30
CA THR A 33 8.81 -19.04 -4.76
C THR A 33 7.56 -18.48 -5.46
N TRP A 34 7.77 -17.74 -6.55
CA TRP A 34 6.68 -17.23 -7.38
C TRP A 34 6.01 -18.30 -8.25
N ALA A 35 6.67 -19.43 -8.47
CA ALA A 35 6.13 -20.54 -9.25
C ALA A 35 5.01 -21.31 -8.51
N HIS A 36 5.13 -21.43 -7.19
CA HIS A 36 4.24 -22.24 -6.36
C HIS A 36 3.61 -21.39 -5.25
N ILE A 37 2.49 -20.71 -5.58
CA ILE A 37 1.71 -19.86 -4.68
C ILE A 37 0.26 -20.35 -4.70
N TYR A 38 -0.41 -20.40 -3.55
CA TYR A 38 -1.85 -20.66 -3.48
C TYR A 38 -2.64 -19.58 -4.23
N ALA A 39 -3.69 -19.97 -4.94
CA ALA A 39 -4.48 -19.08 -5.80
C ALA A 39 -4.96 -17.77 -5.10
N PRO A 40 -5.45 -17.77 -3.85
CA PRO A 40 -5.84 -16.53 -3.17
C PRO A 40 -4.68 -15.56 -2.88
N LEU A 41 -3.44 -16.06 -2.90
CA LEU A 41 -2.23 -15.26 -2.65
C LEU A 41 -1.54 -14.78 -3.93
N ARG A 42 -2.05 -15.17 -5.11
CA ARG A 42 -1.60 -14.64 -6.40
C ARG A 42 -2.34 -13.36 -6.72
N HIS A 43 -1.70 -12.47 -7.48
CA HIS A 43 -2.40 -11.38 -8.14
C HIS A 43 -3.27 -11.89 -9.29
N ALA A 44 -4.38 -11.21 -9.57
CA ALA A 44 -5.11 -11.42 -10.83
C ALA A 44 -4.17 -11.10 -12.01
N GLU A 45 -4.18 -11.96 -13.02
CA GLU A 45 -3.29 -11.79 -14.19
C GLU A 45 -3.57 -10.48 -14.91
N TRP A 46 -4.85 -10.20 -15.19
CA TRP A 46 -5.30 -8.95 -15.78
C TRP A 46 -6.60 -8.47 -15.13
N ASN A 47 -7.75 -8.97 -15.56
CA ASN A 47 -9.05 -8.64 -14.98
C ASN A 47 -9.36 -9.54 -13.78
N GLY A 48 -10.00 -8.98 -12.77
CA GLY A 48 -10.40 -9.69 -11.56
C GLY A 48 -9.85 -9.06 -10.28
N LEU A 49 -10.15 -9.73 -9.17
CA LEU A 49 -9.79 -9.30 -7.83
C LEU A 49 -9.49 -10.51 -6.96
N THR A 50 -8.29 -10.60 -6.43
CA THR A 50 -7.90 -11.59 -5.44
C THR A 50 -7.74 -10.95 -4.06
N PRO A 51 -7.70 -11.72 -2.96
CA PRO A 51 -7.38 -11.17 -1.65
C PRO A 51 -6.05 -10.41 -1.60
N THR A 52 -5.05 -10.86 -2.36
CA THR A 52 -3.76 -10.18 -2.50
C THR A 52 -3.89 -8.78 -3.11
N ASP A 53 -4.82 -8.61 -4.05
CA ASP A 53 -5.05 -7.32 -4.71
C ASP A 53 -5.72 -6.29 -3.82
N LEU A 54 -6.28 -6.70 -2.66
CA LEU A 54 -6.88 -5.79 -1.68
C LEU A 54 -5.87 -5.11 -0.77
N VAL A 55 -4.70 -5.70 -0.57
CA VAL A 55 -3.78 -5.28 0.50
C VAL A 55 -3.31 -3.85 0.31
N PHE A 56 -2.80 -3.52 -0.86
CA PHE A 56 -2.29 -2.19 -1.18
C PHE A 56 -3.39 -1.11 -1.27
N PRO A 57 -4.51 -1.32 -1.98
CA PRO A 57 -5.59 -0.33 -2.02
C PRO A 57 -6.22 -0.07 -0.64
N VAL A 58 -6.41 -1.09 0.20
CA VAL A 58 -6.89 -0.86 1.58
C VAL A 58 -5.91 0.02 2.36
N PHE A 59 -4.60 -0.16 2.20
CA PHE A 59 -3.61 0.73 2.82
C PHE A 59 -3.72 2.17 2.30
N MET A 60 -3.94 2.38 1.01
CA MET A 60 -4.18 3.71 0.42
C MET A 60 -5.47 4.36 0.95
N PHE A 61 -6.53 3.58 1.11
CA PHE A 61 -7.78 4.04 1.73
C PHE A 61 -7.55 4.51 3.18
N ILE A 62 -6.80 3.74 3.99
CA ILE A 62 -6.42 4.12 5.36
C ILE A 62 -5.55 5.38 5.36
N MET A 63 -4.67 5.54 4.37
CA MET A 63 -3.87 6.76 4.23
C MET A 63 -4.77 7.98 4.04
N GLY A 64 -5.86 7.88 3.29
CA GLY A 64 -6.87 8.93 3.15
C GLY A 64 -7.50 9.32 4.49
N ILE A 65 -7.98 8.34 5.26
CA ILE A 65 -8.52 8.56 6.62
C ILE A 65 -7.47 9.24 7.52
N SER A 66 -6.23 8.76 7.47
CA SER A 66 -5.13 9.29 8.29
C SER A 66 -4.76 10.71 7.88
N THR A 67 -4.88 11.05 6.59
CA THR A 67 -4.67 12.41 6.08
C THR A 67 -5.73 13.36 6.62
N TYR A 68 -7.01 12.95 6.65
CA TYR A 68 -8.06 13.74 7.29
C TYR A 68 -7.74 14.02 8.77
N ILE A 69 -7.40 12.98 9.54
CA ILE A 69 -7.03 13.10 10.96
C ILE A 69 -5.84 14.07 11.15
N SER A 70 -4.84 13.93 10.30
CA SER A 70 -3.63 14.75 10.38
C SER A 70 -3.87 16.23 10.03
N LEU A 71 -4.73 16.51 9.05
CA LEU A 71 -5.00 17.88 8.60
C LEU A 71 -6.01 18.61 9.48
N LYS A 72 -6.84 17.89 10.24
CA LYS A 72 -7.80 18.47 11.18
C LYS A 72 -7.14 19.44 12.18
N LYS A 73 -5.90 19.18 12.59
CA LYS A 73 -5.13 20.06 13.48
C LYS A 73 -4.74 21.41 12.86
N TYR A 74 -4.80 21.55 11.53
CA TYR A 74 -4.58 22.79 10.78
C TYR A 74 -5.89 23.46 10.39
N ASN A 75 -7.06 23.00 10.94
CA ASN A 75 -8.40 23.46 10.58
C ASN A 75 -8.68 23.39 9.06
N PHE A 76 -7.93 22.54 8.33
CA PHE A 76 -7.98 22.44 6.87
C PHE A 76 -7.71 23.77 6.13
N GLU A 77 -6.95 24.67 6.74
CA GLU A 77 -6.52 25.90 6.11
C GLU A 77 -5.12 25.76 5.54
N PHE A 78 -4.95 26.25 4.31
CA PHE A 78 -3.64 26.28 3.69
C PHE A 78 -2.75 27.31 4.37
N SER A 79 -1.61 26.88 4.86
CA SER A 79 -0.54 27.75 5.34
C SER A 79 0.79 27.32 4.72
N HIS A 80 1.72 28.26 4.58
CA HIS A 80 3.06 27.97 4.07
C HIS A 80 3.75 26.83 4.87
N ALA A 81 3.61 26.85 6.20
CA ALA A 81 4.15 25.79 7.08
C ALA A 81 3.51 24.41 6.82
N ALA A 82 2.18 24.36 6.59
CA ALA A 82 1.49 23.13 6.22
C ALA A 82 1.94 22.64 4.84
N GLY A 83 2.06 23.55 3.86
CA GLY A 83 2.53 23.24 2.51
C GLY A 83 3.95 22.66 2.50
N ILE A 84 4.91 23.28 3.20
CA ILE A 84 6.27 22.77 3.34
C ILE A 84 6.28 21.38 3.98
N LYS A 85 5.47 21.16 5.00
CA LYS A 85 5.42 19.85 5.68
C LYS A 85 4.87 18.76 4.77
N ILE A 86 3.82 19.05 4.00
CA ILE A 86 3.26 18.12 3.02
C ILE A 86 4.31 17.79 1.94
N LEU A 87 4.93 18.83 1.37
CA LEU A 87 5.95 18.68 0.34
C LEU A 87 7.14 17.85 0.85
N LYS A 88 7.68 18.19 2.03
CA LYS A 88 8.79 17.47 2.65
C LYS A 88 8.46 15.98 2.84
N ARG A 89 7.24 15.67 3.34
CA ARG A 89 6.81 14.29 3.54
C ARG A 89 6.63 13.56 2.21
N THR A 90 6.04 14.21 1.20
CA THR A 90 5.87 13.65 -0.15
C THR A 90 7.23 13.30 -0.76
N ILE A 91 8.17 14.24 -0.75
CA ILE A 91 9.53 14.03 -1.29
C ILE A 91 10.24 12.92 -0.52
N LEU A 92 10.17 12.92 0.80
CA LEU A 92 10.85 11.92 1.63
C LEU A 92 10.34 10.49 1.34
N ILE A 93 9.01 10.30 1.27
CA ILE A 93 8.43 8.99 0.94
C ILE A 93 8.83 8.56 -0.48
N PHE A 94 8.82 9.49 -1.43
CA PHE A 94 9.26 9.22 -2.82
C PHE A 94 10.71 8.78 -2.86
N LEU A 95 11.61 9.51 -2.21
CA LEU A 95 13.04 9.21 -2.17
C LEU A 95 13.36 7.91 -1.42
N ILE A 96 12.62 7.57 -0.36
CA ILE A 96 12.76 6.26 0.29
C ILE A 96 12.43 5.13 -0.70
N GLY A 97 11.38 5.28 -1.52
CA GLY A 97 11.05 4.30 -2.56
C GLY A 97 12.16 4.18 -3.61
N MET A 98 12.73 5.30 -4.04
CA MET A 98 13.90 5.30 -4.96
C MET A 98 15.12 4.63 -4.34
N ALA A 99 15.39 4.90 -3.05
CA ALA A 99 16.52 4.31 -2.34
C ALA A 99 16.41 2.79 -2.20
N ILE A 100 15.18 2.26 -1.94
CA ILE A 100 14.95 0.81 -1.90
C ILE A 100 15.19 0.19 -3.30
N GLY A 101 14.68 0.83 -4.36
CA GLY A 101 14.91 0.38 -5.73
C GLY A 101 16.39 0.37 -6.11
N TRP A 102 17.10 1.44 -5.76
CA TRP A 102 18.56 1.53 -5.94
C TRP A 102 19.29 0.46 -5.14
N PHE A 103 18.95 0.28 -3.87
CA PHE A 103 19.59 -0.72 -3.01
C PHE A 103 19.39 -2.15 -3.54
N SER A 104 18.20 -2.46 -4.08
CA SER A 104 17.94 -3.74 -4.73
C SER A 104 18.85 -3.97 -5.94
N LYS A 105 19.03 -2.95 -6.80
CA LYS A 105 19.92 -3.03 -7.96
C LYS A 105 21.39 -3.11 -7.55
N PHE A 106 21.80 -2.30 -6.57
CA PHE A 106 23.14 -2.35 -5.99
C PHE A 106 23.49 -3.77 -5.53
N CYS A 107 22.65 -4.37 -4.69
CA CYS A 107 22.87 -5.73 -4.20
C CYS A 107 22.94 -6.75 -5.34
N TYR A 108 22.05 -6.66 -6.32
CA TYR A 108 22.02 -7.57 -7.47
C TYR A 108 23.32 -7.55 -8.26
N TYR A 109 23.82 -6.37 -8.65
CA TYR A 109 25.08 -6.24 -9.42
C TYR A 109 26.31 -6.54 -8.58
N TRP A 110 26.27 -6.23 -7.28
CA TRP A 110 27.36 -6.54 -6.36
C TRP A 110 27.56 -8.05 -6.16
N THR A 111 26.47 -8.80 -6.05
CA THR A 111 26.50 -10.26 -5.81
C THR A 111 26.59 -11.10 -7.08
N SER A 112 26.42 -10.49 -8.24
CA SER A 112 26.52 -11.17 -9.56
C SER A 112 27.57 -10.48 -10.45
N PRO A 113 28.84 -10.49 -10.06
CA PRO A 113 29.89 -9.84 -10.84
C PRO A 113 30.08 -10.55 -12.20
N THR A 114 30.36 -9.76 -13.22
CA THR A 114 30.83 -10.30 -14.51
C THR A 114 32.25 -10.84 -14.32
N GLU A 115 32.50 -12.05 -14.81
CA GLU A 115 33.86 -12.65 -14.70
C GLU A 115 34.94 -11.74 -15.31
N GLY A 116 36.04 -11.57 -14.60
CA GLY A 116 37.24 -10.84 -15.08
C GLY A 116 37.18 -9.33 -14.94
N ILE A 117 36.14 -8.73 -14.35
CA ILE A 117 36.13 -7.27 -14.10
C ILE A 117 36.89 -6.90 -12.83
N SER A 118 37.49 -5.70 -12.84
CA SER A 118 38.19 -5.16 -11.67
C SER A 118 37.22 -4.80 -10.57
N PHE A 119 37.67 -4.82 -9.30
CA PHE A 119 36.89 -4.37 -8.15
C PHE A 119 36.31 -2.96 -8.33
N GLY A 120 37.11 -2.02 -8.88
CA GLY A 120 36.67 -0.66 -9.13
C GLY A 120 35.52 -0.58 -10.16
N THR A 121 35.60 -1.37 -11.22
CA THR A 121 34.55 -1.45 -12.25
C THR A 121 33.28 -2.07 -11.67
N GLN A 122 33.40 -3.17 -10.91
CA GLN A 122 32.27 -3.80 -10.24
C GLN A 122 31.56 -2.84 -9.28
N LEU A 123 32.33 -2.11 -8.45
CA LEU A 123 31.79 -1.11 -7.54
C LEU A 123 31.04 -0.02 -8.31
N TRP A 124 31.65 0.49 -9.40
CA TRP A 124 31.04 1.53 -10.22
C TRP A 124 29.73 1.05 -10.85
N GLU A 125 29.70 -0.12 -11.48
CA GLU A 125 28.49 -0.71 -12.10
C GLU A 125 27.39 -1.00 -11.09
N SER A 126 27.77 -1.37 -9.86
CA SER A 126 26.81 -1.61 -8.78
C SER A 126 26.22 -0.32 -8.23
N VAL A 127 27.01 0.73 -8.08
CA VAL A 127 26.54 2.03 -7.56
C VAL A 127 25.80 2.82 -8.63
N TRP A 128 26.31 2.84 -9.87
CA TRP A 128 25.73 3.62 -10.97
C TRP A 128 24.66 2.83 -11.72
N THR A 129 23.50 2.67 -11.09
CA THR A 129 22.35 1.93 -11.65
C THR A 129 21.17 2.84 -12.00
N PHE A 130 21.38 4.17 -12.01
CA PHE A 130 20.33 5.16 -12.22
C PHE A 130 19.72 5.11 -13.63
N ASP A 131 20.41 4.55 -14.61
CA ASP A 131 19.95 4.31 -15.98
C ASP A 131 18.90 3.20 -16.10
N ARG A 132 18.68 2.41 -15.04
CA ARG A 132 17.82 1.22 -15.03
C ARG A 132 16.99 1.04 -13.75
N ILE A 133 16.90 2.08 -12.92
CA ILE A 133 16.03 2.09 -11.73
C ILE A 133 14.59 2.37 -12.15
N ARG A 134 13.64 1.58 -11.66
CA ARG A 134 12.21 1.88 -11.79
C ARG A 134 11.88 3.17 -11.03
N ILE A 135 11.32 4.17 -11.73
CA ILE A 135 11.01 5.48 -11.15
C ILE A 135 9.72 5.45 -10.34
N LEU A 136 8.65 4.86 -10.88
CA LEU A 136 7.38 4.76 -10.20
C LEU A 136 7.19 3.36 -9.60
N GLY A 137 6.82 3.31 -8.34
CA GLY A 137 6.53 2.10 -7.60
C GLY A 137 5.55 2.39 -6.48
N VAL A 138 5.31 1.42 -5.63
CA VAL A 138 4.33 1.50 -4.53
C VAL A 138 4.56 2.73 -3.63
N MET A 139 5.80 2.99 -3.22
CA MET A 139 6.14 4.12 -2.35
C MET A 139 5.95 5.46 -3.04
N GLN A 140 6.35 5.54 -4.30
CA GLN A 140 6.20 6.76 -5.11
C GLN A 140 4.72 7.07 -5.35
N ARG A 141 3.91 6.05 -5.63
CA ARG A 141 2.44 6.22 -5.71
C ARG A 141 1.85 6.71 -4.41
N LEU A 142 2.25 6.13 -3.26
CA LEU A 142 1.82 6.62 -1.94
C LEU A 142 2.19 8.09 -1.74
N ALA A 143 3.40 8.48 -2.10
CA ALA A 143 3.87 9.86 -1.99
C ALA A 143 3.02 10.83 -2.82
N LEU A 144 2.85 10.52 -4.10
CA LEU A 144 2.08 11.36 -5.03
C LEU A 144 0.61 11.48 -4.60
N CYS A 145 -0.03 10.35 -4.27
CA CYS A 145 -1.43 10.34 -3.85
C CYS A 145 -1.63 11.05 -2.51
N TYR A 146 -0.69 10.90 -1.55
CA TYR A 146 -0.71 11.65 -0.29
C TYR A 146 -0.60 13.15 -0.53
N GLY A 147 0.41 13.58 -1.31
CA GLY A 147 0.65 14.98 -1.60
C GLY A 147 -0.54 15.65 -2.29
N ALA A 148 -1.06 15.02 -3.35
CA ALA A 148 -2.23 15.50 -4.08
C ALA A 148 -3.47 15.58 -3.17
N THR A 149 -3.78 14.53 -2.42
CA THR A 149 -4.93 14.51 -1.50
C THR A 149 -4.81 15.58 -0.43
N ALA A 150 -3.62 15.77 0.16
CA ALA A 150 -3.40 16.77 1.20
C ALA A 150 -3.55 18.21 0.68
N ILE A 151 -3.04 18.49 -0.52
CA ILE A 151 -3.21 19.81 -1.18
C ILE A 151 -4.68 20.06 -1.50
N ILE A 152 -5.38 19.10 -2.10
CA ILE A 152 -6.81 19.20 -2.42
C ILE A 152 -7.62 19.45 -1.15
N ALA A 153 -7.32 18.75 -0.06
CA ALA A 153 -8.00 18.93 1.22
C ALA A 153 -7.81 20.30 1.87
N LEU A 154 -6.69 20.98 1.59
CA LEU A 154 -6.40 22.32 2.11
C LEU A 154 -6.87 23.46 1.19
N THR A 155 -7.15 23.19 -0.09
CA THR A 155 -7.48 24.22 -1.08
C THR A 155 -8.93 24.15 -1.55
N MET A 156 -9.57 22.98 -1.45
CA MET A 156 -10.94 22.76 -1.93
C MET A 156 -11.92 22.64 -0.76
N LYS A 157 -13.12 23.21 -0.93
CA LYS A 157 -14.23 22.99 0.01
C LYS A 157 -14.57 21.49 0.05
N HIS A 158 -14.56 20.89 1.24
CA HIS A 158 -14.73 19.42 1.39
C HIS A 158 -16.05 18.89 0.83
N LYS A 159 -17.11 19.72 0.75
CA LYS A 159 -18.38 19.33 0.11
C LYS A 159 -18.23 19.06 -1.39
N ASN A 160 -17.18 19.58 -2.03
CA ASN A 160 -16.92 19.42 -3.46
C ASN A 160 -16.02 18.20 -3.76
N ILE A 161 -15.35 17.62 -2.76
CA ILE A 161 -14.46 16.47 -2.95
C ILE A 161 -15.18 15.25 -3.57
N PRO A 162 -16.42 14.88 -3.16
CA PRO A 162 -17.15 13.80 -3.82
C PRO A 162 -17.38 14.04 -5.33
N TYR A 163 -17.65 15.28 -5.73
CA TYR A 163 -17.80 15.62 -7.16
C TYR A 163 -16.47 15.53 -7.89
N LEU A 164 -15.36 15.94 -7.27
CA LEU A 164 -14.01 15.73 -7.84
C LEU A 164 -13.70 14.25 -8.03
N ILE A 165 -14.00 13.40 -7.03
CA ILE A 165 -13.83 11.95 -7.14
C ILE A 165 -14.61 11.40 -8.34
N ALA A 166 -15.89 11.76 -8.46
CA ALA A 166 -16.72 11.34 -9.58
C ALA A 166 -16.13 11.80 -10.94
N THR A 167 -15.68 13.06 -11.02
CA THR A 167 -15.04 13.60 -12.23
C THR A 167 -13.75 12.87 -12.58
N LEU A 168 -12.87 12.59 -11.60
CA LEU A 168 -11.61 11.87 -11.82
C LEU A 168 -11.87 10.44 -12.31
N LEU A 169 -12.82 9.71 -11.69
CA LEU A 169 -13.14 8.34 -12.07
C LEU A 169 -13.83 8.27 -13.44
N THR A 170 -14.78 9.16 -13.71
CA THR A 170 -15.49 9.20 -15.00
C THR A 170 -14.56 9.65 -16.13
N GLY A 171 -13.78 10.70 -15.92
CA GLY A 171 -12.79 11.16 -16.90
C GLY A 171 -11.73 10.11 -17.21
N TYR A 172 -11.28 9.40 -16.20
CA TYR A 172 -10.34 8.29 -16.36
C TYR A 172 -10.98 7.10 -17.10
N PHE A 173 -12.24 6.78 -16.84
CA PHE A 173 -12.97 5.76 -17.59
C PHE A 173 -13.07 6.11 -19.08
N ILE A 174 -13.42 7.36 -19.41
CA ILE A 174 -13.46 7.86 -20.80
C ILE A 174 -12.08 7.73 -21.44
N LEU A 175 -11.00 8.10 -20.73
CA LEU A 175 -9.63 7.96 -21.20
C LEU A 175 -9.30 6.50 -21.51
N LEU A 176 -9.67 5.55 -20.64
CA LEU A 176 -9.48 4.11 -20.87
C LEU A 176 -10.24 3.63 -22.12
N LEU A 177 -11.49 4.08 -22.32
CA LEU A 177 -12.30 3.71 -23.49
C LEU A 177 -11.67 4.25 -24.79
N CYS A 178 -11.27 5.51 -24.82
CA CYS A 178 -10.72 6.15 -26.02
C CYS A 178 -9.29 5.69 -26.34
N GLY A 179 -8.53 5.26 -25.33
CA GLY A 179 -7.10 4.96 -25.43
C GLY A 179 -6.75 3.47 -25.37
N ASN A 180 -7.70 2.58 -25.74
CA ASN A 180 -7.47 1.11 -25.64
C ASN A 180 -6.99 0.66 -24.25
N GLY A 181 -7.43 1.33 -23.18
CA GLY A 181 -6.93 1.18 -21.82
C GLY A 181 -7.24 -0.18 -21.18
N PHE A 182 -8.08 -1.00 -21.78
CA PHE A 182 -8.39 -2.35 -21.29
C PHE A 182 -7.56 -3.45 -21.96
N ALA A 183 -6.73 -3.12 -22.96
CA ALA A 183 -5.84 -4.08 -23.59
C ALA A 183 -4.62 -4.37 -22.70
N TYR A 184 -4.21 -5.63 -22.63
CA TYR A 184 -3.02 -6.07 -21.88
C TYR A 184 -1.80 -6.18 -22.80
N ASN A 185 -1.41 -5.06 -23.39
CA ASN A 185 -0.28 -4.96 -24.30
C ASN A 185 0.19 -3.50 -24.39
N ASP A 186 1.20 -3.26 -25.21
CA ASP A 186 1.84 -1.96 -25.41
C ASP A 186 1.04 -0.94 -26.22
N THR A 187 -0.11 -1.32 -26.79
CA THR A 187 -1.07 -0.40 -27.44
C THR A 187 -1.98 0.32 -26.44
N ASN A 188 -1.96 -0.09 -25.17
CA ASN A 188 -2.70 0.55 -24.09
C ASN A 188 -2.18 1.97 -23.85
N ILE A 189 -3.08 2.94 -23.70
CA ILE A 189 -2.74 4.35 -23.49
C ILE A 189 -1.82 4.55 -22.26
N LEU A 190 -1.97 3.74 -21.21
CA LEU A 190 -1.09 3.79 -20.04
C LEU A 190 0.34 3.42 -20.45
N SER A 191 0.49 2.31 -21.20
CA SER A 191 1.78 1.87 -21.71
C SER A 191 2.41 2.94 -22.60
N ILE A 192 1.65 3.53 -23.52
CA ILE A 192 2.15 4.55 -24.45
C ILE A 192 2.69 5.75 -23.67
N VAL A 193 1.92 6.27 -22.70
CA VAL A 193 2.31 7.45 -21.91
C VAL A 193 3.52 7.14 -21.02
N ASP A 194 3.49 6.01 -20.30
CA ASP A 194 4.58 5.65 -19.40
C ASP A 194 5.88 5.37 -20.17
N ARG A 195 5.83 4.68 -21.30
CA ARG A 195 7.01 4.42 -22.16
C ARG A 195 7.58 5.70 -22.78
N THR A 196 6.71 6.66 -23.10
CA THR A 196 7.15 7.94 -23.67
C THR A 196 7.83 8.83 -22.62
N ILE A 197 7.30 8.87 -21.39
CA ILE A 197 7.77 9.78 -20.34
C ILE A 197 8.87 9.15 -19.50
N LEU A 198 8.67 7.88 -19.05
CA LEU A 198 9.59 7.19 -18.14
C LEU A 198 10.65 6.40 -18.88
N THR A 199 10.42 6.05 -20.12
CA THR A 199 11.17 5.08 -20.93
C THR A 199 11.05 3.63 -20.39
N PRO A 200 11.19 2.60 -21.24
CA PRO A 200 11.09 1.19 -20.83
C PRO A 200 12.13 0.75 -19.77
N ALA A 201 13.27 1.46 -19.68
CA ALA A 201 14.31 1.17 -18.70
C ALA A 201 13.89 1.47 -17.26
N HIS A 202 12.95 2.42 -17.08
CA HIS A 202 12.50 2.93 -15.79
C HIS A 202 11.10 2.47 -15.38
N MET A 203 10.54 1.49 -16.09
CA MET A 203 9.21 0.93 -15.84
C MET A 203 9.26 -0.49 -15.28
N TYR A 204 8.14 -0.94 -14.74
CA TYR A 204 7.93 -2.34 -14.44
C TYR A 204 7.77 -3.15 -15.73
N LYS A 205 8.38 -4.34 -15.78
CA LYS A 205 8.34 -5.21 -16.97
C LYS A 205 7.14 -6.15 -16.89
N ASP A 206 6.00 -5.69 -17.41
CA ASP A 206 4.75 -6.45 -17.43
C ASP A 206 3.92 -6.09 -18.67
N ASN A 207 4.17 -6.74 -19.79
CA ASN A 207 3.51 -6.48 -21.09
C ASN A 207 3.42 -4.98 -21.47
N GLY A 208 4.44 -4.21 -21.08
CA GLY A 208 4.49 -2.77 -21.32
C GLY A 208 3.67 -1.91 -20.36
N ILE A 209 2.96 -2.50 -19.39
CA ILE A 209 2.13 -1.78 -18.43
C ILE A 209 2.85 -1.69 -17.09
N ASP A 210 2.96 -0.48 -16.55
CA ASP A 210 3.40 -0.26 -15.17
C ASP A 210 2.18 -0.10 -14.25
N PRO A 211 1.95 -1.04 -13.30
CA PRO A 211 0.81 -0.95 -12.38
C PRO A 211 0.78 0.33 -11.55
N GLU A 212 1.93 0.95 -11.31
CA GLU A 212 2.07 2.21 -10.61
C GLU A 212 2.39 3.40 -11.55
N GLY A 213 2.03 3.30 -12.84
CA GLY A 213 2.30 4.31 -13.87
C GLY A 213 1.63 5.67 -13.65
N LEU A 214 1.96 6.62 -14.51
CA LEU A 214 1.54 8.02 -14.38
C LEU A 214 0.01 8.18 -14.45
N LEU A 215 -0.61 7.66 -15.51
CA LEU A 215 -2.06 7.82 -15.71
C LEU A 215 -2.89 7.10 -14.65
N SER A 216 -2.49 5.91 -14.22
CA SER A 216 -3.18 5.17 -13.17
C SER A 216 -3.05 5.83 -11.78
N THR A 217 -2.20 6.85 -11.63
CA THR A 217 -2.13 7.67 -10.42
C THR A 217 -3.37 8.57 -10.27
N ILE A 218 -4.05 8.93 -11.37
CA ILE A 218 -5.29 9.74 -11.33
C ILE A 218 -6.39 9.05 -10.51
N PRO A 219 -6.85 7.83 -10.87
CA PRO A 219 -7.85 7.12 -10.05
C PRO A 219 -7.31 6.69 -8.68
N ALA A 220 -5.99 6.54 -8.51
CA ALA A 220 -5.38 6.29 -7.21
C ALA A 220 -5.51 7.51 -6.26
N ILE A 221 -5.45 8.75 -6.77
CA ILE A 221 -5.77 9.95 -5.99
C ILE A 221 -7.25 9.94 -5.58
N ALA A 222 -8.17 9.61 -6.49
CA ALA A 222 -9.59 9.47 -6.16
C ALA A 222 -9.83 8.40 -5.07
N HIS A 223 -9.08 7.31 -5.10
CA HIS A 223 -9.10 6.27 -4.08
C HIS A 223 -8.75 6.81 -2.68
N VAL A 224 -7.66 7.57 -2.57
CA VAL A 224 -7.25 8.18 -1.29
C VAL A 224 -8.23 9.26 -0.84
N LEU A 225 -8.81 10.03 -1.78
CA LEU A 225 -9.86 11.00 -1.48
C LEU A 225 -11.13 10.33 -0.95
N LEU A 226 -11.51 9.13 -1.43
CA LEU A 226 -12.61 8.34 -0.85
C LEU A 226 -12.31 7.99 0.61
N GLY A 227 -11.10 7.53 0.91
CA GLY A 227 -10.66 7.31 2.30
C GLY A 227 -10.72 8.59 3.14
N PHE A 228 -10.33 9.73 2.58
CA PHE A 228 -10.44 11.04 3.24
C PHE A 228 -11.90 11.39 3.57
N CYS A 229 -12.84 11.18 2.64
CA CYS A 229 -14.27 11.41 2.87
C CYS A 229 -14.83 10.49 3.96
N VAL A 230 -14.40 9.23 4.01
CA VAL A 230 -14.77 8.30 5.08
C VAL A 230 -14.22 8.77 6.44
N GLY A 231 -12.96 9.22 6.47
CA GLY A 231 -12.36 9.82 7.68
C GLY A 231 -13.14 11.04 8.18
N ARG A 232 -13.60 11.87 7.26
CA ARG A 232 -14.48 13.00 7.55
C ARG A 232 -15.81 12.54 8.15
N MET A 233 -16.49 11.60 7.51
CA MET A 233 -17.76 11.04 7.96
C MET A 233 -17.67 10.47 9.38
N MET A 234 -16.56 9.80 9.71
CA MET A 234 -16.32 9.21 11.04
C MET A 234 -16.06 10.27 12.13
N LEU A 235 -15.49 11.42 11.79
CA LEU A 235 -15.00 12.39 12.78
C LEU A 235 -15.83 13.66 12.89
N GLU A 236 -16.75 13.92 11.95
CA GLU A 236 -17.66 15.09 11.94
C GLU A 236 -19.10 14.72 12.34
N GLY A 237 -19.47 13.47 12.47
CA GLY A 237 -20.87 13.02 12.58
C GLY A 237 -21.45 12.90 14.00
N GLY A 238 -20.70 13.17 15.07
CA GLY A 238 -21.20 13.03 16.46
C GLY A 238 -21.93 14.29 16.95
N LYS A 239 -23.12 14.14 17.54
CA LYS A 239 -23.81 15.21 18.25
C LYS A 239 -23.11 15.47 19.59
N ALA A 240 -23.09 16.72 20.06
CA ALA A 240 -22.36 17.13 21.26
C ALA A 240 -22.78 16.39 22.56
N ASN A 241 -23.99 15.81 22.59
CA ASN A 241 -24.55 15.08 23.75
C ASN A 241 -24.84 13.62 23.43
N GLU A 242 -24.26 13.05 22.38
CA GLU A 242 -24.46 11.65 22.02
C GLU A 242 -23.58 10.76 22.92
N ASP A 243 -24.15 9.70 23.48
CA ASP A 243 -23.38 8.73 24.24
C ASP A 243 -22.43 7.96 23.31
N ARG A 244 -21.37 7.39 23.89
CA ARG A 244 -20.32 6.71 23.12
C ARG A 244 -20.86 5.54 22.29
N GLU A 245 -21.79 4.80 22.81
CA GLU A 245 -22.38 3.62 22.16
C GLU A 245 -23.20 4.01 20.94
N SER A 246 -24.05 5.01 21.08
CA SER A 246 -24.86 5.56 19.99
C SER A 246 -23.98 6.11 18.86
N MET A 247 -22.89 6.85 19.21
CA MET A 247 -21.94 7.37 18.25
C MET A 247 -21.22 6.24 17.50
N LEU A 248 -20.77 5.18 18.19
CA LEU A 248 -20.12 4.03 17.55
C LEU A 248 -21.08 3.29 16.61
N ASN A 249 -22.33 3.07 17.04
CA ASN A 249 -23.35 2.42 16.21
C ASN A 249 -23.68 3.25 14.97
N SER A 250 -23.78 4.58 15.10
CA SER A 250 -23.96 5.49 13.96
C SER A 250 -22.80 5.38 12.96
N HIS A 251 -21.56 5.35 13.44
CA HIS A 251 -20.38 5.17 12.58
C HIS A 251 -20.37 3.81 11.88
N LEU A 252 -20.73 2.73 12.59
CA LEU A 252 -20.83 1.39 12.02
C LEU A 252 -21.84 1.34 10.89
N ILE A 253 -23.06 1.84 11.11
CA ILE A 253 -24.12 1.87 10.10
C ILE A 253 -23.64 2.63 8.86
N LYS A 254 -23.07 3.82 9.03
CA LYS A 254 -22.57 4.64 7.92
C LYS A 254 -21.46 3.94 7.13
N LEU A 255 -20.49 3.30 7.83
CA LEU A 255 -19.41 2.56 7.20
C LEU A 255 -19.92 1.36 6.41
N PHE A 256 -20.86 0.58 6.97
CA PHE A 256 -21.48 -0.54 6.25
C PHE A 256 -22.30 -0.08 5.06
N LEU A 257 -23.08 0.98 5.17
CA LEU A 257 -23.84 1.54 4.05
C LEU A 257 -22.90 2.00 2.92
N VAL A 258 -21.88 2.81 3.25
CA VAL A 258 -20.88 3.24 2.26
C VAL A 258 -20.16 2.02 1.68
N GLY A 259 -19.74 1.08 2.51
CA GLY A 259 -19.08 -0.15 2.10
C GLY A 259 -19.92 -0.95 1.11
N THR A 260 -21.18 -1.18 1.45
CA THR A 260 -22.15 -1.91 0.61
C THR A 260 -22.40 -1.19 -0.72
N ILE A 261 -22.75 0.10 -0.68
CA ILE A 261 -23.03 0.89 -1.90
C ILE A 261 -21.83 0.89 -2.85
N LEU A 262 -20.63 1.18 -2.34
CA LEU A 262 -19.44 1.22 -3.17
C LEU A 262 -19.08 -0.16 -3.76
N THR A 263 -19.18 -1.23 -2.96
CA THR A 263 -18.86 -2.58 -3.42
C THR A 263 -19.86 -3.03 -4.51
N PHE A 264 -21.16 -2.89 -4.28
CA PHE A 264 -22.16 -3.28 -5.26
C PHE A 264 -22.11 -2.40 -6.52
N SER A 265 -21.88 -1.09 -6.38
CA SER A 265 -21.67 -0.20 -7.52
C SER A 265 -20.44 -0.62 -8.36
N GLY A 266 -19.34 -1.00 -7.69
CA GLY A 266 -18.15 -1.51 -8.37
C GLY A 266 -18.42 -2.80 -9.14
N PHE A 267 -19.13 -3.75 -8.55
CA PHE A 267 -19.52 -4.99 -9.24
C PHE A 267 -20.52 -4.74 -10.36
N LEU A 268 -21.53 -3.90 -10.15
CA LEU A 268 -22.50 -3.57 -11.19
C LEU A 268 -21.83 -2.91 -12.41
N LEU A 269 -20.96 -1.94 -12.18
CA LEU A 269 -20.25 -1.24 -13.24
C LEU A 269 -19.15 -2.09 -13.89
N SER A 270 -18.76 -3.21 -13.28
CA SER A 270 -17.69 -4.08 -13.82
C SER A 270 -18.08 -4.78 -15.13
N TYR A 271 -19.37 -4.83 -15.46
CA TYR A 271 -19.84 -5.32 -16.77
C TYR A 271 -19.39 -4.40 -17.93
N GLY A 272 -19.21 -3.10 -17.69
CA GLY A 272 -18.72 -2.15 -18.69
C GLY A 272 -17.29 -1.66 -18.46
N CYS A 273 -16.78 -1.81 -17.23
CA CYS A 273 -15.43 -1.41 -16.83
C CYS A 273 -14.84 -2.52 -15.94
N PRO A 274 -14.09 -3.48 -16.47
CA PRO A 274 -13.57 -4.59 -15.70
C PRO A 274 -12.81 -4.15 -14.46
N ILE A 275 -12.96 -4.90 -13.34
CA ILE A 275 -12.16 -4.69 -12.15
C ILE A 275 -10.72 -5.08 -12.45
N ASN A 276 -9.80 -4.12 -12.41
CA ASN A 276 -8.42 -4.35 -12.79
C ASN A 276 -7.47 -3.48 -11.97
N LYS A 277 -6.57 -4.13 -11.25
CA LYS A 277 -5.55 -3.48 -10.41
C LYS A 277 -4.45 -2.82 -11.22
N LYS A 278 -4.00 -3.44 -12.32
CA LYS A 278 -2.84 -2.96 -13.07
C LYS A 278 -3.09 -1.63 -13.75
N ILE A 279 -4.33 -1.37 -14.16
CA ILE A 279 -4.74 -0.07 -14.68
C ILE A 279 -5.46 0.80 -13.64
N TRP A 280 -5.63 0.29 -12.41
CA TRP A 280 -6.36 0.97 -11.33
C TRP A 280 -7.74 1.43 -11.76
N SER A 281 -8.54 0.53 -12.37
CA SER A 281 -9.85 0.86 -12.96
C SER A 281 -10.79 1.54 -11.96
N PRO A 282 -11.73 2.39 -12.39
CA PRO A 282 -12.73 3.00 -11.52
C PRO A 282 -13.51 1.99 -10.68
N THR A 283 -13.86 0.85 -11.26
CA THR A 283 -14.54 -0.25 -10.57
C THR A 283 -13.67 -0.91 -9.52
N PHE A 284 -12.36 -1.02 -9.77
CA PHE A 284 -11.40 -1.47 -8.76
C PHE A 284 -11.35 -0.49 -7.56
N VAL A 285 -11.35 0.82 -7.82
CA VAL A 285 -11.41 1.84 -6.76
C VAL A 285 -12.68 1.69 -5.92
N LEU A 286 -13.85 1.61 -6.56
CA LEU A 286 -15.14 1.49 -5.86
C LEU A 286 -15.20 0.21 -5.03
N THR A 287 -14.89 -0.94 -5.63
CA THR A 287 -14.96 -2.24 -4.96
C THR A 287 -14.00 -2.31 -3.78
N THR A 288 -12.75 -1.88 -3.95
CA THR A 288 -11.74 -1.99 -2.89
C THR A 288 -11.97 -0.98 -1.76
N CYS A 289 -12.41 0.25 -2.04
CA CYS A 289 -12.84 1.20 -1.01
C CYS A 289 -14.08 0.73 -0.27
N GLY A 290 -15.02 0.09 -0.96
CA GLY A 290 -16.21 -0.49 -0.35
C GLY A 290 -15.87 -1.61 0.61
N LEU A 291 -15.06 -2.58 0.17
CA LEU A 291 -14.57 -3.67 1.01
C LEU A 291 -13.75 -3.15 2.20
N ALA A 292 -12.89 -2.13 1.98
CA ALA A 292 -12.11 -1.52 3.05
C ALA A 292 -12.99 -0.85 4.12
N SER A 293 -14.07 -0.15 3.70
CA SER A 293 -15.03 0.47 4.61
C SER A 293 -15.79 -0.58 5.44
N SER A 294 -16.25 -1.66 4.81
CA SER A 294 -16.93 -2.76 5.48
C SER A 294 -16.02 -3.50 6.46
N PHE A 295 -14.77 -3.72 6.07
CA PHE A 295 -13.78 -4.38 6.93
C PHE A 295 -13.38 -3.49 8.12
N LEU A 296 -13.25 -2.18 7.92
CA LEU A 296 -13.04 -1.23 9.02
C LEU A 296 -14.23 -1.25 10.00
N ALA A 297 -15.47 -1.28 9.50
CA ALA A 297 -16.65 -1.38 10.34
C ALA A 297 -16.64 -2.67 11.17
N LEU A 298 -16.30 -3.81 10.55
CA LEU A 298 -16.18 -5.09 11.25
C LEU A 298 -15.13 -5.01 12.38
N LEU A 299 -13.97 -4.42 12.12
CA LEU A 299 -12.92 -4.25 13.13
C LEU A 299 -13.39 -3.33 14.28
N ILE A 300 -14.07 -2.22 13.99
CA ILE A 300 -14.64 -1.35 15.03
C ILE A 300 -15.64 -2.13 15.88
N TRP A 301 -16.50 -2.93 15.25
CA TRP A 301 -17.47 -3.76 15.98
C TRP A 301 -16.78 -4.78 16.90
N ILE A 302 -15.78 -5.53 16.39
CA ILE A 302 -15.06 -6.54 17.17
C ILE A 302 -14.28 -5.89 18.33
N ILE A 303 -13.59 -4.77 18.06
CA ILE A 303 -12.59 -4.20 18.97
C ILE A 303 -13.22 -3.18 19.91
N ASP A 304 -14.00 -2.24 19.37
CA ASP A 304 -14.50 -1.09 20.13
C ASP A 304 -15.88 -1.36 20.75
N VAL A 305 -16.75 -2.15 20.08
CA VAL A 305 -18.09 -2.51 20.60
C VAL A 305 -18.02 -3.78 21.44
N LYS A 306 -17.48 -4.90 20.89
CA LYS A 306 -17.42 -6.18 21.62
C LYS A 306 -16.23 -6.28 22.58
N GLY A 307 -15.22 -5.42 22.46
CA GLY A 307 -14.08 -5.38 23.35
C GLY A 307 -13.05 -6.50 23.17
N TYR A 308 -13.13 -7.29 22.10
CA TYR A 308 -12.18 -8.37 21.81
C TYR A 308 -10.85 -7.81 21.28
N LYS A 309 -9.86 -7.59 22.17
CA LYS A 309 -8.57 -6.92 21.86
C LYS A 309 -7.34 -7.80 21.99
N LYS A 310 -7.44 -8.98 22.63
CA LYS A 310 -6.24 -9.80 22.95
C LYS A 310 -5.44 -10.24 21.73
N TRP A 311 -6.11 -10.51 20.60
CA TRP A 311 -5.49 -10.96 19.35
C TRP A 311 -4.83 -9.82 18.57
N SER A 312 -5.20 -8.57 18.86
CA SER A 312 -4.82 -7.42 18.04
C SER A 312 -3.37 -6.97 18.19
N LEU A 313 -2.67 -7.38 19.25
CA LEU A 313 -1.29 -6.98 19.56
C LEU A 313 -0.33 -7.24 18.39
N PHE A 314 -0.50 -8.38 17.72
CA PHE A 314 0.31 -8.74 16.55
C PHE A 314 0.21 -7.66 15.46
N PHE A 315 -1.01 -7.32 15.07
CA PHE A 315 -1.24 -6.33 14.02
C PHE A 315 -0.99 -4.89 14.48
N GLU A 316 -1.31 -4.58 15.74
CA GLU A 316 -1.06 -3.25 16.29
C GLU A 316 0.43 -2.89 16.24
N SER A 317 1.33 -3.85 16.50
CA SER A 317 2.77 -3.64 16.42
C SER A 317 3.26 -3.29 15.01
N PHE A 318 2.64 -3.80 13.95
CA PHE A 318 2.87 -3.34 12.57
C PHE A 318 2.23 -1.95 12.28
N GLY A 319 1.00 -1.76 12.77
CA GLY A 319 0.19 -0.57 12.48
C GLY A 319 0.70 0.72 13.11
N VAL A 320 1.54 0.64 14.12
CA VAL A 320 2.12 1.79 14.84
C VAL A 320 3.21 2.49 14.03
N ASN A 321 4.02 1.72 13.30
CA ASN A 321 5.12 2.20 12.45
C ASN A 321 4.98 1.67 11.01
N PRO A 322 3.86 1.90 10.31
CA PRO A 322 3.52 1.15 9.11
C PRO A 322 4.53 1.37 7.96
N LEU A 323 4.98 2.60 7.76
CA LEU A 323 5.93 2.91 6.70
C LEU A 323 7.31 2.29 6.98
N PHE A 324 7.77 2.37 8.24
CA PHE A 324 9.01 1.72 8.66
C PHE A 324 8.95 0.20 8.44
N MET A 325 7.86 -0.45 8.84
CA MET A 325 7.68 -1.90 8.70
C MET A 325 7.65 -2.33 7.23
N TYR A 326 7.04 -1.52 6.35
CA TYR A 326 7.07 -1.78 4.91
C TYR A 326 8.51 -1.68 4.34
N VAL A 327 9.23 -0.62 4.69
CA VAL A 327 10.63 -0.41 4.29
C VAL A 327 11.52 -1.55 4.82
N LEU A 328 11.37 -1.90 6.10
CA LEU A 328 12.10 -3.01 6.73
C LEU A 328 11.88 -4.32 5.97
N GLY A 329 10.62 -4.65 5.66
CA GLY A 329 10.28 -5.84 4.88
C GLY A 329 10.96 -5.85 3.51
N GLY A 330 10.97 -4.71 2.81
CA GLY A 330 11.66 -4.58 1.52
C GLY A 330 13.18 -4.75 1.64
N VAL A 331 13.81 -4.09 2.61
CA VAL A 331 15.26 -4.19 2.84
C VAL A 331 15.67 -5.61 3.25
N LEU A 332 14.95 -6.22 4.19
CA LEU A 332 15.23 -7.61 4.60
C LEU A 332 15.04 -8.59 3.46
N SER A 333 14.03 -8.40 2.60
CA SER A 333 13.82 -9.23 1.41
C SER A 333 15.01 -9.19 0.46
N ILE A 334 15.52 -7.98 0.19
CA ILE A 334 16.72 -7.78 -0.63
C ILE A 334 17.94 -8.48 0.01
N LEU A 335 18.16 -8.28 1.29
CA LEU A 335 19.28 -8.88 2.01
C LEU A 335 19.20 -10.42 2.02
N PHE A 336 18.02 -11.00 2.27
CA PHE A 336 17.85 -12.46 2.26
C PHE A 336 18.07 -13.07 0.88
N GLY A 337 17.76 -12.34 -0.18
CA GLY A 337 18.05 -12.76 -1.55
C GLY A 337 19.51 -12.59 -1.95
N SER A 338 20.22 -11.61 -1.36
CA SER A 338 21.57 -11.21 -1.79
C SER A 338 22.69 -11.79 -0.93
N ILE A 339 22.45 -12.03 0.37
CA ILE A 339 23.46 -12.62 1.25
C ILE A 339 23.54 -14.12 0.96
N CYS A 340 24.67 -14.53 0.40
CA CYS A 340 24.96 -15.91 0.06
C CYS A 340 26.04 -16.49 0.98
N PHE A 341 25.99 -17.80 1.22
CA PHE A 341 26.99 -18.57 1.96
C PHE A 341 27.24 -19.92 1.30
N PRO A 342 28.44 -20.52 1.49
CA PRO A 342 28.76 -21.83 0.94
C PRO A 342 27.83 -22.92 1.45
N TRP A 343 27.30 -23.75 0.55
CA TRP A 343 26.47 -24.91 0.87
C TRP A 343 26.79 -26.06 -0.10
N GLY A 344 27.52 -27.07 0.36
CA GLY A 344 28.09 -28.11 -0.52
C GLY A 344 29.07 -27.50 -1.52
N GLU A 345 28.91 -27.83 -2.80
CA GLU A 345 29.74 -27.34 -3.90
C GLU A 345 29.25 -25.99 -4.48
N SER A 346 28.17 -25.45 -3.96
CA SER A 346 27.57 -24.20 -4.47
C SER A 346 27.41 -23.14 -3.38
N SER A 347 27.12 -21.92 -3.79
CA SER A 347 26.72 -20.83 -2.89
C SER A 347 25.21 -20.59 -2.99
N ILE A 348 24.53 -20.52 -1.85
CA ILE A 348 23.08 -20.30 -1.79
C ILE A 348 22.74 -19.07 -0.94
N SER A 349 21.65 -18.37 -1.31
CA SER A 349 21.15 -17.25 -0.52
C SER A 349 20.41 -17.72 0.73
N ILE A 350 20.31 -16.83 1.74
CA ILE A 350 19.49 -17.07 2.95
C ILE A 350 18.06 -17.45 2.54
N HIS A 351 17.47 -16.73 1.59
CA HIS A 351 16.13 -17.03 1.05
C HIS A 351 16.05 -18.48 0.52
N THR A 352 17.00 -18.86 -0.35
CA THR A 352 17.04 -20.19 -0.95
C THR A 352 17.23 -21.29 0.10
N PHE A 353 18.08 -21.06 1.09
CA PHE A 353 18.29 -21.99 2.20
C PHE A 353 16.99 -22.21 2.99
N LEU A 354 16.37 -21.13 3.45
CA LEU A 354 15.14 -21.21 4.25
C LEU A 354 14.01 -21.89 3.48
N TYR A 355 13.81 -21.53 2.20
CA TYR A 355 12.74 -22.11 1.41
C TYR A 355 13.06 -23.54 0.95
N LYS A 356 14.14 -23.74 0.14
CA LYS A 356 14.40 -25.01 -0.54
C LYS A 356 14.94 -26.10 0.39
N ILE A 357 15.80 -25.73 1.34
CA ILE A 357 16.48 -26.72 2.19
C ILE A 357 15.67 -27.00 3.46
N LEU A 358 15.07 -25.98 4.06
CA LEU A 358 14.40 -26.14 5.35
C LEU A 358 12.90 -26.40 5.22
N LEU A 359 12.15 -25.58 4.45
CA LEU A 359 10.70 -25.60 4.49
C LEU A 359 10.05 -26.44 3.39
N MET A 360 10.60 -26.46 2.18
CA MET A 360 10.05 -27.22 1.06
C MET A 360 10.04 -28.74 1.32
N PRO A 361 11.07 -29.38 1.93
CA PRO A 361 11.03 -30.81 2.22
C PRO A 361 9.96 -31.21 3.24
N ILE A 362 9.55 -30.26 4.12
CA ILE A 362 8.54 -30.52 5.17
C ILE A 362 7.12 -30.29 4.65
N PHE A 363 6.90 -29.18 3.91
CA PHE A 363 5.57 -28.69 3.54
C PHE A 363 5.26 -28.80 2.03
N GLY A 364 6.17 -29.34 1.24
CA GLY A 364 6.07 -29.34 -0.23
C GLY A 364 6.29 -27.96 -0.84
N GLU A 365 6.24 -27.86 -2.17
CA GLU A 365 6.58 -26.61 -2.89
C GLU A 365 5.66 -25.44 -2.52
N THR A 366 4.36 -25.63 -2.61
CA THR A 366 3.38 -24.55 -2.34
C THR A 366 3.25 -24.27 -0.84
N GLY A 367 3.19 -25.32 -0.02
CA GLY A 367 3.14 -25.19 1.44
C GLY A 367 4.40 -24.56 2.01
N GLY A 368 5.58 -24.95 1.52
CA GLY A 368 6.87 -24.37 1.87
C GLY A 368 6.98 -22.90 1.47
N SER A 369 6.42 -22.52 0.31
CA SER A 369 6.36 -21.13 -0.14
C SER A 369 5.54 -20.25 0.82
N LEU A 370 4.39 -20.73 1.27
CA LEU A 370 3.57 -20.04 2.28
C LEU A 370 4.28 -20.01 3.65
N ALA A 371 4.87 -21.15 4.07
CA ALA A 371 5.59 -21.25 5.34
C ALA A 371 6.76 -20.24 5.40
N TYR A 372 7.49 -20.07 4.28
CA TYR A 372 8.51 -19.04 4.17
C TYR A 372 7.95 -17.64 4.33
N ALA A 373 6.84 -17.31 3.63
CA ALA A 373 6.20 -16.01 3.73
C ALA A 373 5.75 -15.69 5.18
N LEU A 374 5.17 -16.67 5.86
CA LEU A 374 4.76 -16.52 7.27
C LEU A 374 5.97 -16.39 8.22
N LEU A 375 7.03 -17.17 8.02
CA LEU A 375 8.28 -17.03 8.76
C LEU A 375 8.86 -15.62 8.58
N PHE A 376 8.89 -15.12 7.36
CA PHE A 376 9.39 -13.80 7.02
C PHE A 376 8.57 -12.68 7.69
N VAL A 377 7.24 -12.81 7.71
CA VAL A 377 6.35 -11.91 8.49
C VAL A 377 6.68 -11.98 9.99
N GLY A 378 6.91 -13.19 10.52
CA GLY A 378 7.30 -13.40 11.92
C GLY A 378 8.61 -12.70 12.29
N ILE A 379 9.63 -12.78 11.43
CA ILE A 379 10.93 -12.09 11.61
C ILE A 379 10.72 -10.57 11.64
N ASN A 380 9.95 -10.03 10.69
CA ASN A 380 9.60 -8.61 10.68
C ASN A 380 8.82 -8.22 11.94
N TRP A 381 7.88 -9.07 12.38
CA TRP A 381 7.12 -8.83 13.60
C TRP A 381 8.00 -8.74 14.84
N CYS A 382 8.99 -9.60 14.98
CA CYS A 382 9.92 -9.56 16.13
C CYS A 382 10.58 -8.18 16.27
N ILE A 383 11.00 -7.57 15.17
CA ILE A 383 11.58 -6.23 15.15
C ILE A 383 10.52 -5.17 15.47
N GLY A 384 9.36 -5.24 14.78
CA GLY A 384 8.23 -4.33 15.00
C GLY A 384 7.70 -4.35 16.45
N TYR A 385 7.64 -5.54 17.03
CA TYR A 385 7.21 -5.73 18.43
C TYR A 385 8.17 -5.10 19.43
N GLN A 386 9.49 -5.17 19.20
CA GLN A 386 10.48 -4.50 20.05
C GLN A 386 10.31 -2.98 20.01
N LEU A 387 10.06 -2.39 18.84
CA LEU A 387 9.76 -0.97 18.71
C LEU A 387 8.45 -0.61 19.42
N TYR A 388 7.42 -1.43 19.25
CA TYR A 388 6.13 -1.26 19.92
C TYR A 388 6.28 -1.29 21.45
N LYS A 389 6.96 -2.31 21.99
CA LYS A 389 7.19 -2.49 23.43
C LYS A 389 7.97 -1.32 24.04
N ARG A 390 8.93 -0.78 23.29
CA ARG A 390 9.74 0.39 23.72
C ARG A 390 9.06 1.72 23.42
N LYS A 391 7.84 1.74 22.88
CA LYS A 391 7.08 2.95 22.49
C LYS A 391 7.85 3.86 21.52
N ILE A 392 8.66 3.27 20.63
CA ILE A 392 9.38 3.99 19.59
C ILE A 392 8.47 4.17 18.38
N TYR A 393 8.13 5.42 18.08
CA TYR A 393 7.26 5.81 16.96
C TYR A 393 8.07 6.57 15.93
N ILE A 394 8.33 5.93 14.80
CA ILE A 394 9.08 6.52 13.69
C ILE A 394 8.09 7.33 12.85
N LYS A 395 8.17 8.66 12.95
CA LYS A 395 7.31 9.60 12.21
C LYS A 395 8.10 10.15 11.03
N ILE A 396 7.53 9.96 9.84
CA ILE A 396 8.02 10.53 8.58
C ILE A 396 7.06 11.62 8.13
#